data_d03356a4b8c6c578099fa601a0483b28
#
_entry.id   d03356a4b8c6c578099fa601a0483b28
#
_cell.length_a   1.000
_cell.length_b   1.000
_cell.length_c   1.000
_cell.angle_alpha   90.00
_cell.angle_beta   90.00
_cell.angle_gamma   90.00
#
_symmetry.space_group_name_H-M   'P 1'
#
loop_
_entity.id
_entity.type
_entity.pdbx_description
1 polymer ?
#
loop_
_entity_poly.entity_id
_entity_poly.type
_entity_poly.pdbx_seq_one_letter_code
_entity_poly.pdbx_strand_id
1 'polypeptide(L)'
;MLNKYFEYRKHKTNFRTEVIAGVTTFLTMAYIMFLNPFILSGEFAGTEKGFFDFGAVFTATILATAVACFIMAFHGKTWPVGLAPGMGINAFVAYGVVAGQGYTPQAALGAVLVAGVIFLAISLTPIRAWLINSIPKSLKLGIGAGIGLFLAIIGFQIMGLTADNPATLVGLGDLSNPLLLLGAGAFVSMIVMEQKGIKGNIIIGIVGFSAIAWVTGLGDFYGVVSAPPSMTYLFKFDLGAALSASMVTVIFTLFFIDFFDTAGTLTSVANVSGKIGKDGKIKDIDKAMLSDSVSTVAGAMMG
;
A
#
# COMPACT_ATOMS: atom_id res chain seq x y z
N MET A 1 -27.92 14.84 6.67
CA MET A 1 -27.58 14.45 5.29
C MET A 1 -26.75 13.14 5.26
N LEU A 2 -25.64 13.03 5.98
CA LEU A 2 -24.78 11.84 6.06
C LEU A 2 -25.51 10.56 6.48
N ASN A 3 -26.34 10.62 7.52
CA ASN A 3 -27.10 9.47 8.03
C ASN A 3 -28.04 8.86 6.95
N LYS A 4 -28.60 9.70 6.05
CA LYS A 4 -29.46 9.24 4.96
C LYS A 4 -28.63 8.63 3.82
N TYR A 5 -27.47 9.20 3.51
CA TYR A 5 -26.59 8.73 2.43
C TYR A 5 -25.93 7.40 2.77
N PHE A 6 -25.37 7.27 3.98
CA PHE A 6 -24.66 6.08 4.45
C PHE A 6 -25.55 5.07 5.17
N GLU A 7 -26.87 5.32 5.26
CA GLU A 7 -27.86 4.40 5.82
C GLU A 7 -27.48 3.84 7.22
N TYR A 8 -26.98 4.69 8.14
CA TYR A 8 -26.48 4.27 9.46
C TYR A 8 -27.45 3.36 10.23
N ARG A 9 -28.77 3.64 10.18
CA ARG A 9 -29.78 2.82 10.86
C ARG A 9 -29.86 1.40 10.29
N LYS A 10 -29.76 1.25 8.99
CA LYS A 10 -29.79 -0.05 8.29
C LYS A 10 -28.55 -0.88 8.66
N HIS A 11 -27.39 -0.24 8.82
CA HIS A 11 -26.12 -0.88 9.17
C HIS A 11 -25.88 -0.94 10.69
N LYS A 12 -26.90 -0.55 11.53
CA LYS A 12 -26.80 -0.57 13.00
C LYS A 12 -25.58 0.17 13.54
N THR A 13 -25.22 1.29 12.91
CA THR A 13 -24.09 2.13 13.29
C THR A 13 -24.51 3.58 13.57
N ASN A 14 -23.58 4.42 14.00
CA ASN A 14 -23.79 5.83 14.25
C ASN A 14 -22.51 6.61 13.89
N PHE A 15 -22.62 7.93 13.79
CA PHE A 15 -21.52 8.81 13.38
C PHE A 15 -20.26 8.66 14.26
N ARG A 16 -20.44 8.53 15.57
CA ARG A 16 -19.31 8.37 16.52
C ARG A 16 -18.55 7.07 16.25
N THR A 17 -19.28 5.97 16.05
CA THR A 17 -18.68 4.67 15.74
C THR A 17 -17.91 4.71 14.43
N GLU A 18 -18.47 5.34 13.39
CA GLU A 18 -17.82 5.47 12.08
C GLU A 18 -16.54 6.32 12.17
N VAL A 19 -16.58 7.45 12.92
CA VAL A 19 -15.38 8.27 13.12
C VAL A 19 -14.29 7.49 13.86
N ILE A 20 -14.64 6.78 14.93
CA ILE A 20 -13.67 5.96 15.67
C ILE A 20 -13.07 4.85 14.76
N ALA A 21 -13.92 4.19 13.97
CA ALA A 21 -13.47 3.17 13.03
C ALA A 21 -12.53 3.77 11.96
N GLY A 22 -12.90 4.92 11.39
CA GLY A 22 -12.07 5.63 10.42
C GLY A 22 -10.71 6.05 10.98
N VAL A 23 -10.69 6.63 12.18
CA VAL A 23 -9.44 6.99 12.88
C VAL A 23 -8.59 5.74 13.15
N THR A 24 -9.21 4.64 13.59
CA THR A 24 -8.49 3.38 13.82
C THR A 24 -7.87 2.86 12.52
N THR A 25 -8.61 2.86 11.41
CA THR A 25 -8.11 2.46 10.10
C THR A 25 -6.96 3.38 9.65
N PHE A 26 -7.14 4.71 9.78
CA PHE A 26 -6.08 5.67 9.47
C PHE A 26 -4.80 5.38 10.26
N LEU A 27 -4.90 5.19 11.58
CA LEU A 27 -3.73 4.93 12.42
C LEU A 27 -2.99 3.63 12.05
N THR A 28 -3.71 2.62 11.56
CA THR A 28 -3.08 1.36 11.13
C THR A 28 -2.39 1.45 9.77
N MET A 29 -2.78 2.41 8.93
CA MET A 29 -2.21 2.58 7.59
C MET A 29 -1.30 3.81 7.46
N ALA A 30 -1.25 4.69 8.46
CA ALA A 30 -0.53 5.97 8.37
C ALA A 30 0.98 5.82 8.07
N TYR A 31 1.59 4.71 8.43
CA TYR A 31 3.01 4.44 8.14
C TYR A 31 3.32 4.44 6.63
N ILE A 32 2.32 4.19 5.76
CA ILE A 32 2.50 4.15 4.31
C ILE A 32 2.99 5.49 3.76
N MET A 33 2.64 6.60 4.41
CA MET A 33 3.06 7.95 4.01
C MET A 33 4.59 8.08 3.97
N PHE A 34 5.30 7.33 4.81
CA PHE A 34 6.77 7.31 4.86
C PHE A 34 7.35 6.12 4.10
N LEU A 35 6.74 4.94 4.23
CA LEU A 35 7.26 3.72 3.65
C LEU A 35 7.17 3.73 2.12
N ASN A 36 6.09 4.28 1.54
CA ASN A 36 5.94 4.35 0.09
C ASN A 36 7.04 5.21 -0.57
N PRO A 37 7.26 6.47 -0.16
CA PRO A 37 8.36 7.27 -0.70
C PRO A 37 9.73 6.63 -0.43
N PHE A 38 9.97 6.03 0.73
CA PHE A 38 11.22 5.35 1.05
C PHE A 38 11.56 4.21 0.06
N ILE A 39 10.56 3.45 -0.38
CA ILE A 39 10.76 2.39 -1.39
C ILE A 39 10.96 2.98 -2.78
N LEU A 40 10.12 3.94 -3.19
CA LEU A 40 10.15 4.49 -4.54
C LEU A 40 11.36 5.40 -4.78
N SER A 41 11.91 6.06 -3.75
CA SER A 41 13.11 6.88 -3.85
C SER A 41 14.41 6.08 -3.96
N GLY A 42 14.37 4.78 -3.70
CA GLY A 42 15.56 3.94 -3.68
C GLY A 42 16.39 4.06 -2.40
N GLU A 43 15.99 4.87 -1.42
CA GLU A 43 16.67 4.97 -0.13
C GLU A 43 16.80 3.62 0.56
N PHE A 44 15.83 2.76 0.38
CA PHE A 44 15.86 1.38 0.86
C PHE A 44 17.08 0.59 0.36
N ALA A 45 17.49 0.79 -0.90
CA ALA A 45 18.65 0.13 -1.48
C ALA A 45 19.96 0.93 -1.32
N GLY A 46 19.92 2.05 -0.59
CA GLY A 46 21.07 2.94 -0.44
C GLY A 46 21.51 3.62 -1.75
N THR A 47 20.61 3.75 -2.70
CA THR A 47 20.86 4.42 -3.98
C THR A 47 19.65 5.27 -4.38
N GLU A 48 19.89 6.55 -4.59
CA GLU A 48 18.85 7.51 -5.00
C GLU A 48 18.91 7.85 -6.49
N LYS A 49 19.99 7.45 -7.16
CA LYS A 49 20.23 7.84 -8.54
C LYS A 49 19.27 7.15 -9.51
N GLY A 50 18.47 7.94 -10.19
CA GLY A 50 17.49 7.46 -11.18
C GLY A 50 16.13 7.07 -10.61
N PHE A 51 15.96 7.08 -9.30
CA PHE A 51 14.69 6.81 -8.62
C PHE A 51 13.79 8.04 -8.51
N PHE A 52 12.65 7.88 -7.88
CA PHE A 52 11.73 8.97 -7.60
C PHE A 52 12.27 9.90 -6.52
N ASP A 53 11.88 11.19 -6.58
CA ASP A 53 12.13 12.13 -5.50
C ASP A 53 11.26 11.80 -4.27
N PHE A 54 11.89 11.61 -3.11
CA PHE A 54 11.20 11.24 -1.87
C PHE A 54 10.09 12.22 -1.51
N GLY A 55 10.36 13.52 -1.54
CA GLY A 55 9.41 14.55 -1.13
C GLY A 55 8.19 14.61 -2.06
N ALA A 56 8.41 14.49 -3.37
CA ALA A 56 7.33 14.47 -4.34
C ALA A 56 6.42 13.26 -4.16
N VAL A 57 7.00 12.06 -3.97
CA VAL A 57 6.23 10.83 -3.71
C VAL A 57 5.51 10.90 -2.36
N PHE A 58 6.12 11.50 -1.33
CA PHE A 58 5.46 11.69 -0.03
C PHE A 58 4.16 12.50 -0.17
N THR A 59 4.23 13.64 -0.85
CA THR A 59 3.05 14.47 -1.09
C THR A 59 2.02 13.77 -1.96
N ALA A 60 2.46 13.11 -3.05
CA ALA A 60 1.59 12.33 -3.93
C ALA A 60 0.89 11.19 -3.18
N THR A 61 1.62 10.45 -2.32
CA THR A 61 1.07 9.36 -1.50
C THR A 61 -0.07 9.84 -0.61
N ILE A 62 0.11 10.96 0.10
CA ILE A 62 -0.92 11.52 0.98
C ILE A 62 -2.17 11.90 0.19
N LEU A 63 -2.00 12.64 -0.91
CA LEU A 63 -3.11 13.11 -1.72
C LEU A 63 -3.83 11.97 -2.45
N ALA A 64 -3.08 11.04 -3.05
CA ALA A 64 -3.64 9.87 -3.71
C ALA A 64 -4.43 8.99 -2.72
N THR A 65 -3.88 8.74 -1.53
CA THR A 65 -4.56 8.00 -0.47
C THR A 65 -5.85 8.69 -0.02
N ALA A 66 -5.82 10.02 0.16
CA ALA A 66 -7.01 10.78 0.53
C ALA A 66 -8.10 10.67 -0.56
N VAL A 67 -7.73 10.89 -1.82
CA VAL A 67 -8.65 10.77 -2.97
C VAL A 67 -9.20 9.35 -3.08
N ALA A 68 -8.36 8.33 -2.96
CA ALA A 68 -8.76 6.93 -3.01
C ALA A 68 -9.75 6.56 -1.89
N CYS A 69 -9.47 6.99 -0.66
CA CYS A 69 -10.39 6.79 0.46
C CYS A 69 -11.72 7.52 0.26
N PHE A 70 -11.73 8.73 -0.32
CA PHE A 70 -12.97 9.41 -0.68
C PHE A 70 -13.75 8.66 -1.76
N ILE A 71 -13.09 8.18 -2.82
CA ILE A 71 -13.73 7.38 -3.86
C ILE A 71 -14.35 6.12 -3.25
N MET A 72 -13.61 5.40 -2.38
CA MET A 72 -14.13 4.22 -1.70
C MET A 72 -15.32 4.57 -0.78
N ALA A 73 -15.24 5.67 -0.01
CA ALA A 73 -16.31 6.09 0.89
C ALA A 73 -17.60 6.44 0.13
N PHE A 74 -17.51 7.15 -0.99
CA PHE A 74 -18.69 7.59 -1.73
C PHE A 74 -19.21 6.54 -2.70
N HIS A 75 -18.33 5.81 -3.38
CA HIS A 75 -18.76 4.79 -4.36
C HIS A 75 -18.86 3.39 -3.74
N GLY A 76 -17.86 2.96 -2.99
CA GLY A 76 -17.83 1.68 -2.27
C GLY A 76 -18.87 1.61 -1.14
N LYS A 77 -19.20 2.75 -0.54
CA LYS A 77 -20.17 2.96 0.56
C LYS A 77 -19.99 2.05 1.77
N THR A 78 -20.42 0.81 1.66
CA THR A 78 -20.46 -0.14 2.79
C THR A 78 -19.18 -0.96 2.94
N TRP A 79 -18.14 -0.66 2.17
CA TRP A 79 -16.88 -1.35 2.28
C TRP A 79 -15.99 -0.69 3.33
N PRO A 80 -15.63 -1.40 4.42
CA PRO A 80 -14.79 -0.85 5.50
C PRO A 80 -13.31 -0.96 5.13
N VAL A 81 -12.90 -0.32 4.03
CA VAL A 81 -11.53 -0.39 3.49
C VAL A 81 -11.00 1.02 3.29
N GLY A 82 -9.83 1.29 3.84
CA GLY A 82 -8.99 2.41 3.44
C GLY A 82 -8.12 1.99 2.27
N LEU A 83 -8.02 2.82 1.24
CA LEU A 83 -7.15 2.60 0.09
C LEU A 83 -5.85 3.39 0.23
N ALA A 84 -4.73 2.74 -0.07
CA ALA A 84 -3.40 3.33 -0.10
C ALA A 84 -2.55 2.63 -1.17
N PRO A 85 -1.39 3.20 -1.56
CA PRO A 85 -0.51 2.56 -2.53
C PRO A 85 -0.13 1.13 -2.15
N GLY A 86 -0.19 0.21 -3.13
CA GLY A 86 0.14 -1.20 -2.95
C GLY A 86 1.65 -1.42 -2.87
N MET A 87 2.14 -1.93 -1.74
CA MET A 87 3.57 -2.07 -1.48
C MET A 87 4.27 -3.03 -2.43
N GLY A 88 3.60 -4.12 -2.85
CA GLY A 88 4.15 -5.08 -3.80
C GLY A 88 4.39 -4.46 -5.18
N ILE A 89 3.46 -3.62 -5.64
CA ILE A 89 3.57 -2.89 -6.90
C ILE A 89 4.71 -1.87 -6.82
N ASN A 90 4.80 -1.13 -5.74
CA ASN A 90 5.81 -0.08 -5.56
C ASN A 90 7.24 -0.63 -5.61
N ALA A 91 7.49 -1.74 -4.92
CA ALA A 91 8.79 -2.40 -4.98
C ALA A 91 9.10 -2.93 -6.38
N PHE A 92 8.13 -3.50 -7.10
CA PHE A 92 8.32 -3.91 -8.49
C PHE A 92 8.60 -2.72 -9.40
N VAL A 93 7.90 -1.59 -9.23
CA VAL A 93 8.15 -0.34 -9.97
C VAL A 93 9.57 0.17 -9.70
N ALA A 94 9.95 0.31 -8.42
CA ALA A 94 11.25 0.85 -8.05
C ALA A 94 12.41 -0.07 -8.50
N TYR A 95 12.36 -1.33 -8.08
CA TYR A 95 13.50 -2.24 -8.23
C TYR A 95 13.44 -3.09 -9.48
N GLY A 96 12.26 -3.49 -9.93
CA GLY A 96 12.09 -4.27 -11.15
C GLY A 96 12.15 -3.43 -12.43
N VAL A 97 11.47 -2.28 -12.43
CA VAL A 97 11.32 -1.46 -13.64
C VAL A 97 12.38 -0.37 -13.70
N VAL A 98 12.47 0.49 -12.66
CA VAL A 98 13.40 1.63 -12.68
C VAL A 98 14.85 1.14 -12.53
N ALA A 99 15.18 0.42 -11.46
CA ALA A 99 16.54 -0.03 -11.21
C ALA A 99 16.95 -1.20 -12.12
N GLY A 100 16.09 -2.22 -12.25
CA GLY A 100 16.42 -3.46 -12.94
C GLY A 100 16.44 -3.34 -14.46
N GLN A 101 15.54 -2.54 -15.03
CA GLN A 101 15.43 -2.37 -16.48
C GLN A 101 15.89 -0.98 -16.97
N GLY A 102 16.26 -0.07 -16.07
CA GLY A 102 16.83 1.25 -16.40
C GLY A 102 15.80 2.25 -16.95
N TYR A 103 14.51 2.06 -16.71
CA TYR A 103 13.49 3.00 -17.14
C TYR A 103 13.41 4.21 -16.20
N THR A 104 12.97 5.33 -16.77
CA THR A 104 12.74 6.55 -15.97
C THR A 104 11.49 6.40 -15.09
N PRO A 105 11.42 7.12 -13.96
CA PRO A 105 10.22 7.18 -13.13
C PRO A 105 8.95 7.54 -13.92
N GLN A 106 9.06 8.45 -14.89
CA GLN A 106 7.94 8.87 -15.74
C GLN A 106 7.44 7.75 -16.66
N ALA A 107 8.35 6.95 -17.20
CA ALA A 107 7.99 5.77 -18.01
C ALA A 107 7.30 4.70 -17.14
N ALA A 108 7.81 4.49 -15.93
CA ALA A 108 7.21 3.58 -14.97
C ALA A 108 5.80 4.03 -14.55
N LEU A 109 5.60 5.32 -14.25
CA LEU A 109 4.26 5.89 -13.98
C LEU A 109 3.33 5.73 -15.18
N GLY A 110 3.84 5.92 -16.41
CA GLY A 110 3.08 5.66 -17.64
C GLY A 110 2.60 4.20 -17.72
N ALA A 111 3.46 3.24 -17.37
CA ALA A 111 3.11 1.82 -17.34
C ALA A 111 2.06 1.50 -16.27
N VAL A 112 2.18 2.08 -15.06
CA VAL A 112 1.18 1.97 -13.99
C VAL A 112 -0.15 2.55 -14.44
N LEU A 113 -0.14 3.72 -15.10
CA LEU A 113 -1.35 4.35 -15.63
C LEU A 113 -2.05 3.44 -16.65
N VAL A 114 -1.31 2.88 -17.61
CA VAL A 114 -1.86 1.97 -18.61
C VAL A 114 -2.41 0.70 -17.96
N ALA A 115 -1.69 0.10 -17.02
CA ALA A 115 -2.16 -1.05 -16.24
C ALA A 115 -3.45 -0.72 -15.46
N GLY A 116 -3.50 0.44 -14.81
CA GLY A 116 -4.69 0.92 -14.10
C GLY A 116 -5.89 1.15 -15.02
N VAL A 117 -5.68 1.68 -16.23
CA VAL A 117 -6.75 1.84 -17.23
C VAL A 117 -7.25 0.48 -17.70
N ILE A 118 -6.38 -0.51 -17.91
CA ILE A 118 -6.78 -1.90 -18.23
C ILE A 118 -7.59 -2.48 -17.08
N PHE A 119 -7.15 -2.29 -15.84
CA PHE A 119 -7.88 -2.74 -14.67
C PHE A 119 -9.25 -2.07 -14.55
N LEU A 120 -9.33 -0.77 -14.79
CA LEU A 120 -10.59 -0.02 -14.82
C LEU A 120 -11.53 -0.57 -15.91
N ALA A 121 -11.02 -0.77 -17.12
CA ALA A 121 -11.82 -1.32 -18.23
C ALA A 121 -12.39 -2.71 -17.87
N ILE A 122 -11.58 -3.60 -17.30
CA ILE A 122 -12.03 -4.92 -16.84
C ILE A 122 -13.04 -4.79 -15.69
N SER A 123 -12.83 -3.85 -14.77
CA SER A 123 -13.73 -3.59 -13.64
C SER A 123 -15.12 -3.09 -14.07
N LEU A 124 -15.25 -2.51 -15.25
CA LEU A 124 -16.53 -2.10 -15.84
C LEU A 124 -17.27 -3.26 -16.56
N THR A 125 -16.63 -4.40 -16.77
CA THR A 125 -17.18 -5.53 -17.51
C THR A 125 -17.54 -6.70 -16.57
N PRO A 126 -18.40 -7.64 -17.01
CA PRO A 126 -18.67 -8.87 -16.25
C PRO A 126 -17.44 -9.79 -16.10
N ILE A 127 -16.41 -9.60 -16.91
CA ILE A 127 -15.18 -10.41 -16.91
C ILE A 127 -14.53 -10.44 -15.52
N ARG A 128 -14.58 -9.32 -14.77
CA ARG A 128 -14.07 -9.25 -13.39
C ARG A 128 -14.64 -10.33 -12.47
N ALA A 129 -15.97 -10.52 -12.51
CA ALA A 129 -16.62 -11.51 -11.65
C ALA A 129 -16.19 -12.93 -12.02
N TRP A 130 -16.04 -13.20 -13.31
CA TRP A 130 -15.51 -14.46 -13.81
C TRP A 130 -14.06 -14.68 -13.35
N LEU A 131 -13.18 -13.68 -13.51
CA LEU A 131 -11.78 -13.76 -13.07
C LEU A 131 -11.68 -14.05 -11.58
N ILE A 132 -12.39 -13.28 -10.72
CA ILE A 132 -12.34 -13.46 -9.26
C ILE A 132 -12.85 -14.85 -8.87
N ASN A 133 -13.94 -15.31 -9.47
CA ASN A 133 -14.52 -16.61 -9.14
C ASN A 133 -13.67 -17.78 -9.69
N SER A 134 -12.89 -17.56 -10.73
CA SER A 134 -11.97 -18.55 -11.30
C SER A 134 -10.73 -18.77 -10.43
N ILE A 135 -10.38 -17.83 -9.54
CA ILE A 135 -9.23 -17.96 -8.63
C ILE A 135 -9.60 -18.90 -7.49
N PRO A 136 -8.92 -20.05 -7.31
CA PRO A 136 -9.12 -20.95 -6.18
C PRO A 136 -8.93 -20.25 -4.83
N LYS A 137 -9.71 -20.64 -3.82
CA LYS A 137 -9.60 -20.02 -2.48
C LYS A 137 -8.19 -20.15 -1.88
N SER A 138 -7.52 -21.28 -2.10
CA SER A 138 -6.14 -21.51 -1.67
C SER A 138 -5.17 -20.50 -2.27
N LEU A 139 -5.34 -20.17 -3.56
CA LEU A 139 -4.50 -19.19 -4.21
C LEU A 139 -4.74 -17.76 -3.65
N LYS A 140 -6.00 -17.39 -3.43
CA LYS A 140 -6.34 -16.10 -2.79
C LYS A 140 -5.71 -15.94 -1.40
N LEU A 141 -5.73 -17.00 -0.59
CA LEU A 141 -5.07 -17.01 0.72
C LEU A 141 -3.55 -17.00 0.60
N GLY A 142 -3.01 -17.72 -0.39
CA GLY A 142 -1.58 -17.75 -0.69
C GLY A 142 -1.01 -16.40 -1.10
N ILE A 143 -1.77 -15.62 -1.87
CA ILE A 143 -1.39 -14.25 -2.26
C ILE A 143 -1.23 -13.37 -1.02
N GLY A 144 -2.20 -13.37 -0.10
CA GLY A 144 -2.11 -12.60 1.14
C GLY A 144 -0.91 -13.00 2.01
N ALA A 145 -0.65 -14.31 2.13
CA ALA A 145 0.53 -14.80 2.85
C ALA A 145 1.83 -14.40 2.15
N GLY A 146 1.89 -14.47 0.82
CA GLY A 146 3.05 -14.06 0.03
C GLY A 146 3.38 -12.57 0.18
N ILE A 147 2.36 -11.71 0.11
CA ILE A 147 2.52 -10.27 0.36
C ILE A 147 3.03 -10.03 1.79
N GLY A 148 2.47 -10.71 2.79
CA GLY A 148 2.93 -10.58 4.17
C GLY A 148 4.40 -10.98 4.36
N LEU A 149 4.84 -12.08 3.77
CA LEU A 149 6.24 -12.53 3.79
C LEU A 149 7.17 -11.57 3.04
N PHE A 150 6.72 -11.05 1.91
CA PHE A 150 7.46 -10.04 1.15
C PHE A 150 7.69 -8.77 1.97
N LEU A 151 6.64 -8.25 2.62
CA LEU A 151 6.76 -7.09 3.51
C LEU A 151 7.65 -7.39 4.73
N ALA A 152 7.61 -8.62 5.26
CA ALA A 152 8.49 -9.02 6.36
C ALA A 152 9.97 -9.01 5.95
N ILE A 153 10.30 -9.50 4.75
CA ILE A 153 11.69 -9.45 4.25
C ILE A 153 12.15 -8.00 4.10
N ILE A 154 11.33 -7.13 3.51
CA ILE A 154 11.63 -5.70 3.40
C ILE A 154 11.83 -5.08 4.79
N GLY A 155 10.93 -5.36 5.73
CA GLY A 155 11.04 -4.88 7.11
C GLY A 155 12.32 -5.33 7.80
N PHE A 156 12.75 -6.59 7.62
CA PHE A 156 14.00 -7.11 8.17
C PHE A 156 15.24 -6.46 7.55
N GLN A 157 15.19 -6.13 6.26
CA GLN A 157 16.27 -5.40 5.58
C GLN A 157 16.35 -3.95 6.08
N ILE A 158 15.23 -3.24 6.16
CA ILE A 158 15.17 -1.85 6.68
C ILE A 158 15.66 -1.80 8.13
N MET A 159 15.28 -2.78 8.94
CA MET A 159 15.71 -2.87 10.33
C MET A 159 17.20 -3.22 10.46
N GLY A 160 17.85 -3.72 9.39
CA GLY A 160 19.23 -4.20 9.42
C GLY A 160 19.41 -5.60 10.00
N LEU A 161 18.32 -6.35 10.18
CA LEU A 161 18.38 -7.75 10.61
C LEU A 161 18.92 -8.65 9.51
N THR A 162 18.60 -8.36 8.26
CA THR A 162 19.14 -9.05 7.10
C THR A 162 20.04 -8.11 6.31
N ALA A 163 21.18 -8.64 5.86
CA ALA A 163 22.14 -7.97 5.01
C ALA A 163 22.33 -8.73 3.71
N ASP A 164 22.83 -8.05 2.71
CA ASP A 164 23.17 -8.65 1.42
C ASP A 164 24.33 -9.65 1.57
N ASN A 165 24.22 -10.81 0.93
CA ASN A 165 25.23 -11.85 0.91
C ASN A 165 25.35 -12.43 -0.51
N PRO A 166 26.49 -12.26 -1.18
CA PRO A 166 26.68 -12.72 -2.57
C PRO A 166 26.45 -14.22 -2.78
N ALA A 167 26.66 -15.04 -1.74
CA ALA A 167 26.55 -16.50 -1.86
C ALA A 167 25.13 -17.02 -1.60
N THR A 168 24.42 -16.41 -0.61
CA THR A 168 23.11 -16.88 -0.16
C THR A 168 21.99 -15.87 -0.40
N LEU A 169 22.31 -14.76 -1.08
CA LEU A 169 21.46 -13.59 -1.34
C LEU A 169 21.06 -12.83 -0.07
N VAL A 170 20.85 -13.53 1.03
CA VAL A 170 20.46 -12.94 2.32
C VAL A 170 21.35 -13.51 3.41
N GLY A 171 21.98 -12.63 4.18
CA GLY A 171 22.77 -12.95 5.36
C GLY A 171 22.21 -12.31 6.62
N LEU A 172 22.78 -12.61 7.76
CA LEU A 172 22.47 -11.96 9.02
C LEU A 172 23.20 -10.62 9.08
N GLY A 173 22.48 -9.56 9.47
CA GLY A 173 23.05 -8.24 9.68
C GLY A 173 23.82 -8.10 10.99
N ASP A 174 24.27 -6.90 11.29
CA ASP A 174 25.00 -6.60 12.52
C ASP A 174 24.03 -6.51 13.72
N LEU A 175 23.96 -7.57 14.50
CA LEU A 175 23.09 -7.66 15.69
C LEU A 175 23.51 -6.71 16.83
N SER A 176 24.68 -6.08 16.75
CA SER A 176 25.13 -5.10 17.74
C SER A 176 24.63 -3.68 17.42
N ASN A 177 24.03 -3.47 16.23
CA ASN A 177 23.52 -2.17 15.83
C ASN A 177 22.35 -1.70 16.73
N PRO A 178 22.47 -0.55 17.42
CA PRO A 178 21.42 -0.06 18.31
C PRO A 178 20.08 0.18 17.61
N LEU A 179 20.08 0.59 16.32
CA LEU A 179 18.86 0.79 15.54
C LEU A 179 18.13 -0.54 15.30
N LEU A 180 18.88 -1.63 15.04
CA LEU A 180 18.30 -2.97 14.92
C LEU A 180 17.64 -3.39 16.22
N LEU A 181 18.33 -3.22 17.36
CA LEU A 181 17.78 -3.57 18.68
C LEU A 181 16.52 -2.75 18.99
N LEU A 182 16.53 -1.47 18.64
CA LEU A 182 15.38 -0.59 18.80
C LEU A 182 14.19 -1.06 17.93
N GLY A 183 14.44 -1.37 16.66
CA GLY A 183 13.43 -1.89 15.72
C GLY A 183 12.86 -3.24 16.15
N ALA A 184 13.72 -4.15 16.60
CA ALA A 184 13.30 -5.45 17.15
C ALA A 184 12.44 -5.27 18.43
N GLY A 185 12.84 -4.36 19.33
CA GLY A 185 12.07 -3.99 20.51
C GLY A 185 10.70 -3.41 20.16
N ALA A 186 10.64 -2.53 19.15
CA ALA A 186 9.39 -1.99 18.62
C ALA A 186 8.46 -3.11 18.12
N PHE A 187 8.99 -4.00 17.29
CA PHE A 187 8.23 -5.11 16.71
C PHE A 187 7.67 -6.04 17.80
N VAL A 188 8.50 -6.49 18.74
CA VAL A 188 8.06 -7.33 19.86
C VAL A 188 7.01 -6.61 20.71
N SER A 189 7.21 -5.32 20.99
CA SER A 189 6.24 -4.52 21.77
C SER A 189 4.89 -4.42 21.06
N MET A 190 4.87 -4.23 19.74
CA MET A 190 3.63 -4.20 18.94
C MET A 190 2.89 -5.55 19.02
N ILE A 191 3.61 -6.69 18.91
CA ILE A 191 3.02 -8.02 19.03
C ILE A 191 2.40 -8.21 20.44
N VAL A 192 3.12 -7.83 21.49
CA VAL A 192 2.62 -7.94 22.88
C VAL A 192 1.38 -7.05 23.09
N MET A 193 1.38 -5.82 22.54
CA MET A 193 0.22 -4.94 22.59
C MET A 193 -0.97 -5.51 21.83
N GLU A 194 -0.74 -6.13 20.66
CA GLU A 194 -1.78 -6.81 19.89
C GLU A 194 -2.42 -7.95 20.70
N GLN A 195 -1.60 -8.82 21.30
CA GLN A 195 -2.10 -9.92 22.15
C GLN A 195 -2.91 -9.43 23.35
N LYS A 196 -2.57 -8.25 23.89
CA LYS A 196 -3.34 -7.59 24.97
C LYS A 196 -4.59 -6.87 24.49
N GLY A 197 -4.87 -6.86 23.17
CA GLY A 197 -6.02 -6.18 22.58
C GLY A 197 -5.94 -4.66 22.61
N ILE A 198 -4.75 -4.08 22.70
CA ILE A 198 -4.54 -2.63 22.71
C ILE A 198 -4.75 -2.11 21.28
N LYS A 199 -5.81 -1.33 21.09
CA LYS A 199 -6.12 -0.72 19.79
C LYS A 199 -5.08 0.35 19.44
N GLY A 200 -4.62 0.36 18.18
CA GLY A 200 -3.60 1.31 17.71
C GLY A 200 -2.18 0.93 18.13
N ASN A 201 -1.93 -0.32 18.51
CA ASN A 201 -0.62 -0.87 18.88
C ASN A 201 0.49 -0.52 17.88
N ILE A 202 0.20 -0.56 16.57
CA ILE A 202 1.18 -0.24 15.51
C ILE A 202 1.64 1.22 15.64
N ILE A 203 0.72 2.17 15.68
CA ILE A 203 1.07 3.59 15.76
C ILE A 203 1.72 3.93 17.11
N ILE A 204 1.24 3.31 18.20
CA ILE A 204 1.86 3.47 19.54
C ILE A 204 3.31 2.97 19.50
N GLY A 205 3.55 1.83 18.88
CA GLY A 205 4.89 1.29 18.70
C GLY A 205 5.76 2.23 17.85
N ILE A 206 5.29 2.64 16.67
CA ILE A 206 6.04 3.55 15.79
C ILE A 206 6.39 4.85 16.52
N VAL A 207 5.41 5.57 17.05
CA VAL A 207 5.64 6.87 17.71
C VAL A 207 6.50 6.72 18.97
N GLY A 208 6.24 5.70 19.78
CA GLY A 208 6.97 5.47 21.01
C GLY A 208 8.45 5.16 20.77
N PHE A 209 8.76 4.24 19.86
CA PHE A 209 10.14 3.89 19.54
C PHE A 209 10.86 4.96 18.70
N SER A 210 10.14 5.73 17.86
CA SER A 210 10.70 6.91 17.22
C SER A 210 11.10 7.97 18.25
N ALA A 211 10.26 8.21 19.26
CA ALA A 211 10.60 9.14 20.35
C ALA A 211 11.84 8.68 21.12
N ILE A 212 11.98 7.36 21.38
CA ILE A 212 13.19 6.80 22.00
C ILE A 212 14.41 7.04 21.10
N ALA A 213 14.29 6.80 19.76
CA ALA A 213 15.38 7.04 18.82
C ALA A 213 15.86 8.50 18.85
N TRP A 214 14.93 9.45 18.89
CA TRP A 214 15.26 10.89 18.95
C TRP A 214 15.96 11.27 20.26
N VAL A 215 15.44 10.81 21.40
CA VAL A 215 16.03 11.11 22.72
C VAL A 215 17.41 10.49 22.89
N THR A 216 17.63 9.31 22.31
CA THR A 216 18.92 8.61 22.37
C THR A 216 19.93 9.07 21.32
N GLY A 217 19.54 9.98 20.41
CA GLY A 217 20.39 10.44 19.31
C GLY A 217 20.63 9.41 18.21
N LEU A 218 19.79 8.38 18.14
CA LEU A 218 19.81 7.35 17.08
C LEU A 218 19.02 7.76 15.83
N GLY A 219 18.33 8.88 15.88
CA GLY A 219 17.56 9.44 14.76
C GLY A 219 17.47 10.96 14.88
N ASP A 220 17.33 11.62 13.71
CA ASP A 220 17.19 13.07 13.63
C ASP A 220 15.73 13.49 13.75
N PHE A 221 15.50 14.61 14.42
CA PHE A 221 14.17 15.21 14.54
C PHE A 221 14.16 16.56 13.78
N TYR A 222 13.44 16.57 12.65
CA TYR A 222 13.36 17.75 11.76
C TYR A 222 12.16 18.66 12.05
N GLY A 223 11.46 18.46 13.15
CA GLY A 223 10.28 19.24 13.52
C GLY A 223 8.96 18.53 13.23
N VAL A 224 7.86 19.15 13.70
CA VAL A 224 6.50 18.59 13.58
C VAL A 224 5.77 19.09 12.34
N VAL A 225 6.18 20.25 11.81
CA VAL A 225 5.51 20.91 10.68
C VAL A 225 6.55 21.40 9.70
N SER A 226 6.36 21.11 8.43
CA SER A 226 7.15 21.64 7.32
C SER A 226 6.25 22.04 6.16
N ALA A 227 6.75 22.83 5.22
CA ALA A 227 6.04 23.09 3.98
C ALA A 227 5.90 21.78 3.19
N PRO A 228 4.76 21.52 2.54
CA PRO A 228 4.59 20.31 1.73
C PRO A 228 5.60 20.34 0.57
N PRO A 229 6.31 19.22 0.32
CA PRO A 229 7.20 19.11 -0.83
C PRO A 229 6.45 19.28 -2.16
N SER A 230 7.18 19.64 -3.21
CA SER A 230 6.63 19.86 -4.54
C SER A 230 6.12 18.56 -5.16
N MET A 231 5.00 18.62 -5.89
CA MET A 231 4.49 17.48 -6.66
C MET A 231 5.16 17.41 -8.04
N THR A 232 6.42 17.00 -8.06
CA THR A 232 7.25 16.99 -9.27
C THR A 232 6.69 16.09 -10.37
N TYR A 233 6.03 14.99 -10.02
CA TYR A 233 5.53 13.98 -10.96
C TYR A 233 4.04 14.13 -11.31
N LEU A 234 3.35 15.16 -10.80
CA LEU A 234 1.93 15.39 -11.11
C LEU A 234 1.72 15.51 -12.62
N PHE A 235 0.93 14.61 -13.19
CA PHE A 235 0.67 14.45 -14.63
C PHE A 235 1.92 14.31 -15.50
N LYS A 236 3.07 13.95 -14.92
CA LYS A 236 4.31 13.73 -15.67
C LYS A 236 4.57 12.24 -15.87
N PHE A 237 3.81 11.61 -16.71
CA PHE A 237 4.00 10.23 -17.16
C PHE A 237 4.39 10.21 -18.64
N ASP A 238 5.30 9.33 -19.01
CA ASP A 238 5.76 9.14 -20.38
C ASP A 238 5.02 7.94 -21.01
N LEU A 239 3.91 8.22 -21.71
CA LEU A 239 3.16 7.20 -22.44
C LEU A 239 3.90 6.67 -23.66
N GLY A 240 4.78 7.47 -24.27
CA GLY A 240 5.58 7.01 -25.41
C GLY A 240 6.52 5.88 -25.03
N ALA A 241 7.27 6.05 -23.95
CA ALA A 241 8.11 5.00 -23.41
C ALA A 241 7.28 3.82 -22.83
N ALA A 242 6.18 4.11 -22.15
CA ALA A 242 5.32 3.09 -21.56
C ALA A 242 4.67 2.16 -22.59
N LEU A 243 4.30 2.66 -23.76
CA LEU A 243 3.68 1.86 -24.83
C LEU A 243 4.71 1.18 -25.76
N SER A 244 5.99 1.22 -25.42
CA SER A 244 7.01 0.48 -26.15
C SER A 244 6.85 -1.04 -26.01
N ALA A 245 7.30 -1.79 -27.00
CA ALA A 245 7.18 -3.26 -27.01
C ALA A 245 7.85 -3.92 -25.78
N SER A 246 8.94 -3.34 -25.28
CA SER A 246 9.64 -3.81 -24.08
C SER A 246 8.84 -3.64 -22.79
N MET A 247 7.93 -2.66 -22.73
CA MET A 247 7.09 -2.37 -21.55
C MET A 247 5.80 -3.20 -21.49
N VAL A 248 5.43 -3.91 -22.56
CA VAL A 248 4.20 -4.72 -22.58
C VAL A 248 4.19 -5.73 -21.44
N THR A 249 5.31 -6.44 -21.23
CA THR A 249 5.42 -7.42 -20.15
C THR A 249 5.31 -6.75 -18.78
N VAL A 250 5.89 -5.56 -18.61
CA VAL A 250 5.80 -4.77 -17.37
C VAL A 250 4.36 -4.38 -17.09
N ILE A 251 3.63 -3.84 -18.09
CA ILE A 251 2.22 -3.47 -17.96
C ILE A 251 1.37 -4.67 -17.57
N PHE A 252 1.54 -5.81 -18.22
CA PHE A 252 0.83 -7.04 -17.88
C PHE A 252 1.13 -7.48 -16.45
N THR A 253 2.40 -7.45 -16.04
CA THR A 253 2.82 -7.82 -14.69
C THR A 253 2.18 -6.89 -13.66
N LEU A 254 2.24 -5.57 -13.88
CA LEU A 254 1.60 -4.56 -13.01
C LEU A 254 0.10 -4.78 -12.90
N PHE A 255 -0.58 -4.99 -14.03
CA PHE A 255 -2.02 -5.27 -14.05
C PHE A 255 -2.36 -6.51 -13.22
N PHE A 256 -1.63 -7.62 -13.39
CA PHE A 256 -1.92 -8.84 -12.64
C PHE A 256 -1.61 -8.71 -11.16
N ILE A 257 -0.51 -8.04 -10.79
CA ILE A 257 -0.19 -7.79 -9.38
C ILE A 257 -1.33 -6.98 -8.75
N ASP A 258 -1.74 -5.85 -9.37
CA ASP A 258 -2.80 -4.97 -8.87
C ASP A 258 -4.15 -5.72 -8.75
N PHE A 259 -4.52 -6.43 -9.79
CA PHE A 259 -5.76 -7.21 -9.82
C PHE A 259 -5.80 -8.28 -8.72
N PHE A 260 -4.71 -9.05 -8.54
CA PHE A 260 -4.65 -10.10 -7.53
C PHE A 260 -4.56 -9.55 -6.12
N ASP A 261 -3.82 -8.46 -5.91
CA ASP A 261 -3.74 -7.78 -4.61
C ASP A 261 -5.13 -7.30 -4.17
N THR A 262 -5.83 -6.60 -5.05
CA THR A 262 -7.20 -6.14 -4.82
C THR A 262 -8.16 -7.32 -4.56
N ALA A 263 -8.12 -8.37 -5.39
CA ALA A 263 -8.99 -9.53 -5.22
C ALA A 263 -8.73 -10.26 -3.89
N GLY A 264 -7.46 -10.39 -3.49
CA GLY A 264 -7.03 -11.00 -2.23
C GLY A 264 -7.49 -10.18 -1.02
N THR A 265 -7.19 -8.90 -1.03
CA THR A 265 -7.53 -7.95 0.06
C THR A 265 -9.03 -7.84 0.24
N LEU A 266 -9.79 -7.60 -0.84
CA LEU A 266 -11.25 -7.50 -0.76
C LEU A 266 -11.90 -8.81 -0.30
N THR A 267 -11.37 -9.97 -0.72
CA THR A 267 -11.88 -11.28 -0.23
C THR A 267 -11.62 -11.43 1.27
N SER A 268 -10.44 -11.07 1.75
CA SER A 268 -10.06 -11.13 3.16
C SER A 268 -10.94 -10.22 4.01
N VAL A 269 -11.11 -8.97 3.59
CA VAL A 269 -11.99 -8.00 4.27
C VAL A 269 -13.45 -8.46 4.23
N ALA A 270 -13.94 -9.01 3.11
CA ALA A 270 -15.29 -9.53 3.00
C ALA A 270 -15.54 -10.67 3.99
N ASN A 271 -14.54 -11.53 4.20
CA ASN A 271 -14.64 -12.63 5.15
C ASN A 271 -14.80 -12.12 6.59
N VAL A 272 -13.96 -11.16 7.00
CA VAL A 272 -13.98 -10.60 8.36
C VAL A 272 -15.22 -9.72 8.59
N SER A 273 -15.65 -8.97 7.57
CA SER A 273 -16.80 -8.04 7.67
C SER A 273 -18.16 -8.71 7.43
N GLY A 274 -18.20 -10.03 7.22
CA GLY A 274 -19.47 -10.76 6.98
C GLY A 274 -20.14 -10.38 5.66
N LYS A 275 -19.39 -9.95 4.65
CA LYS A 275 -19.92 -9.60 3.31
C LYS A 275 -20.03 -10.82 2.38
N ILE A 276 -19.57 -11.99 2.80
CA ILE A 276 -19.74 -13.22 2.03
C ILE A 276 -21.14 -13.77 2.28
N GLY A 277 -21.94 -13.86 1.21
CA GLY A 277 -23.29 -14.43 1.26
C GLY A 277 -23.27 -15.95 1.48
N LYS A 278 -24.43 -16.52 1.78
CA LYS A 278 -24.59 -17.99 1.91
C LYS A 278 -24.30 -18.74 0.60
N ASP A 279 -24.39 -18.06 -0.52
CA ASP A 279 -24.05 -18.53 -1.86
C ASP A 279 -22.54 -18.40 -2.20
N GLY A 280 -21.72 -17.99 -1.23
CA GLY A 280 -20.28 -17.77 -1.41
C GLY A 280 -19.93 -16.49 -2.16
N LYS A 281 -20.92 -15.70 -2.62
CA LYS A 281 -20.66 -14.45 -3.34
C LYS A 281 -20.41 -13.29 -2.39
N ILE A 282 -19.51 -12.40 -2.80
CA ILE A 282 -19.16 -11.21 -2.05
C ILE A 282 -20.10 -10.06 -2.47
N LYS A 283 -20.81 -9.49 -1.50
CA LYS A 283 -21.75 -8.40 -1.73
C LYS A 283 -21.03 -7.11 -2.14
N ASP A 284 -21.55 -6.44 -3.17
CA ASP A 284 -21.06 -5.13 -3.67
C ASP A 284 -19.56 -5.11 -4.00
N ILE A 285 -18.95 -6.27 -4.30
CA ILE A 285 -17.52 -6.33 -4.68
C ILE A 285 -17.23 -5.47 -5.91
N ASP A 286 -18.20 -5.35 -6.79
CA ASP A 286 -18.13 -4.55 -8.00
C ASP A 286 -17.80 -3.07 -7.71
N LYS A 287 -18.42 -2.50 -6.67
CA LYS A 287 -18.19 -1.12 -6.27
C LYS A 287 -16.81 -0.92 -5.67
N ALA A 288 -16.36 -1.88 -4.85
CA ALA A 288 -15.05 -1.81 -4.25
C ALA A 288 -13.94 -1.91 -5.31
N MET A 289 -14.04 -2.86 -6.23
CA MET A 289 -13.07 -3.01 -7.32
C MET A 289 -13.03 -1.80 -8.25
N LEU A 290 -14.21 -1.25 -8.60
CA LEU A 290 -14.26 -0.05 -9.42
C LEU A 290 -13.66 1.16 -8.68
N SER A 291 -13.92 1.30 -7.37
CA SER A 291 -13.30 2.36 -6.56
C SER A 291 -11.79 2.23 -6.54
N ASP A 292 -11.29 1.02 -6.41
CA ASP A 292 -9.85 0.73 -6.36
C ASP A 292 -9.18 1.00 -7.71
N SER A 293 -9.74 0.48 -8.82
CA SER A 293 -9.19 0.72 -10.16
C SER A 293 -9.17 2.19 -10.57
N VAL A 294 -10.20 2.97 -10.20
CA VAL A 294 -10.20 4.44 -10.40
C VAL A 294 -9.12 5.08 -9.55
N SER A 295 -8.90 4.58 -8.33
CA SER A 295 -7.87 5.08 -7.42
C SER A 295 -6.46 4.79 -7.92
N THR A 296 -6.23 3.63 -8.53
CA THR A 296 -4.94 3.29 -9.18
C THR A 296 -4.62 4.28 -10.31
N VAL A 297 -5.61 4.56 -11.18
CA VAL A 297 -5.45 5.57 -12.24
C VAL A 297 -5.15 6.94 -11.64
N ALA A 298 -5.91 7.38 -10.64
CA ALA A 298 -5.71 8.68 -10.00
C ALA A 298 -4.33 8.76 -9.32
N GLY A 299 -3.88 7.70 -8.64
CA GLY A 299 -2.55 7.61 -8.02
C GLY A 299 -1.42 7.74 -9.04
N ALA A 300 -1.50 7.02 -10.15
CA ALA A 300 -0.51 7.12 -11.23
C ALA A 300 -0.45 8.52 -11.86
N MET A 301 -1.58 9.25 -11.90
CA MET A 301 -1.62 10.64 -12.39
C MET A 301 -1.05 11.63 -11.38
N MET A 302 -1.05 11.31 -10.11
CA MET A 302 -0.52 12.16 -9.04
C MET A 302 0.99 11.97 -8.81
N GLY A 303 1.56 10.86 -9.31
CA GLY A 303 2.99 10.57 -9.19
C GLY A 303 3.36 9.69 -8.04
#